data_72ddfa342c13b11b44f4098d642b19ab
#
_entry.id   72ddfa342c13b11b44f4098d642b19ab
#
_cell.length_a   1.000
_cell.length_b   1.000
_cell.length_c   1.000
_cell.angle_alpha   90.00
_cell.angle_beta   90.00
_cell.angle_gamma   90.00
#
_symmetry.space_group_name_H-M   'P 1'
#
loop_
_entity.id
_entity.type
_entity.pdbx_description
1 polymer ?
#
loop_
_entity_poly.entity_id
_entity_poly.type
_entity_poly.pdbx_seq_one_letter_code
_entity_poly.pdbx_strand_id
1 'polypeptide(L)'
;MAETKEFKAESKRLLEMMINSIYTHKEIFLRELISNASDAMDKLYFKSMSENTGITRSDMAITIEANKDDRKLIITDNGIGMTKDELENNLGTIAKSGSLAFKNENEKTEDVNIIGQFGVGFYSAFMVAKKVTVISKAYGADSAYMWESEGVDGYTISEAQKDGHGTQIIL
;
A
#
# COMPACT_ATOMS: atom_id res chain seq x y z
N MET A 1 16.39 9.38 -11.44
CA MET A 1 16.68 10.00 -10.13
C MET A 1 15.50 9.88 -9.19
N ALA A 2 15.77 9.66 -7.93
CA ALA A 2 14.71 9.63 -6.93
C ALA A 2 14.21 11.04 -6.63
N GLU A 3 12.92 11.20 -6.57
CA GLU A 3 12.29 12.45 -6.15
C GLU A 3 11.84 12.31 -4.71
N THR A 4 12.16 13.29 -3.89
CA THR A 4 11.72 13.33 -2.49
C THR A 4 10.53 14.25 -2.38
N LYS A 5 9.45 13.77 -1.77
CA LYS A 5 8.22 14.54 -1.62
C LYS A 5 7.72 14.46 -0.18
N GLU A 6 7.05 15.50 0.25
CA GLU A 6 6.40 15.53 1.55
C GLU A 6 4.96 15.04 1.43
N PHE A 7 4.47 14.42 2.49
CA PHE A 7 3.05 14.12 2.59
C PHE A 7 2.26 15.43 2.75
N LYS A 8 1.03 15.44 2.27
CA LYS A 8 0.13 16.56 2.55
C LYS A 8 -0.05 16.68 4.07
N ALA A 9 -0.28 17.90 4.56
CA ALA A 9 -0.36 18.17 5.99
C ALA A 9 -1.36 17.28 6.73
N GLU A 10 -2.53 17.06 6.14
CA GLU A 10 -3.55 16.18 6.72
C GLU A 10 -3.10 14.73 6.78
N SER A 11 -2.47 14.25 5.70
CA SER A 11 -1.95 12.88 5.63
C SER A 11 -0.80 12.67 6.61
N LYS A 12 0.08 13.66 6.73
CA LYS A 12 1.19 13.62 7.68
C LYS A 12 0.68 13.47 9.11
N ARG A 13 -0.33 14.23 9.47
CA ARG A 13 -0.93 14.18 10.81
C ARG A 13 -1.55 12.81 11.11
N LEU A 14 -2.28 12.24 10.14
CA LEU A 14 -2.87 10.91 10.29
C LEU A 14 -1.79 9.84 10.42
N LEU A 15 -0.74 9.94 9.62
CA LEU A 15 0.37 9.01 9.68
C LEU A 15 1.07 9.06 11.04
N GLU A 16 1.28 10.25 11.60
CA GLU A 16 1.82 10.42 12.95
C GLU A 16 0.95 9.75 14.00
N MET A 17 -0.37 9.93 13.90
CA MET A 17 -1.31 9.29 14.80
C MET A 17 -1.22 7.77 14.72
N MET A 18 -1.13 7.21 13.52
CA MET A 18 -1.02 5.76 13.33
C MET A 18 0.30 5.20 13.85
N ILE A 19 1.41 5.87 13.56
CA ILE A 19 2.73 5.43 14.01
C ILE A 19 2.84 5.44 15.54
N ASN A 20 2.28 6.46 16.17
CA ASN A 20 2.39 6.65 17.61
C ASN A 20 1.26 6.00 18.42
N SER A 21 0.27 5.46 17.74
CA SER A 21 -0.83 4.77 18.42
C SER A 21 -0.40 3.45 19.02
N ILE A 22 -0.91 3.14 20.20
CA ILE A 22 -0.73 1.85 20.82
C ILE A 22 -1.92 0.98 20.42
N TYR A 23 -1.81 0.33 19.26
CA TYR A 23 -2.84 -0.60 18.81
C TYR A 23 -2.65 -1.95 19.49
N THR A 24 -3.74 -2.52 19.98
CA THR A 24 -3.74 -3.84 20.62
C THR A 24 -3.52 -4.96 19.60
N HIS A 25 -3.91 -4.73 18.35
CA HIS A 25 -3.89 -5.72 17.28
C HIS A 25 -3.06 -5.22 16.09
N LYS A 26 -1.74 -5.20 16.27
CA LYS A 26 -0.82 -4.76 15.21
C LYS A 26 -0.87 -5.65 13.97
N GLU A 27 -1.24 -6.90 14.12
CA GLU A 27 -1.38 -7.87 13.02
C GLU A 27 -2.40 -7.46 11.98
N ILE A 28 -3.22 -6.47 12.25
CA ILE A 28 -4.18 -5.93 11.28
C ILE A 28 -3.49 -5.42 10.02
N PHE A 29 -2.21 -5.00 10.13
CA PHE A 29 -1.46 -4.54 8.95
C PHE A 29 -1.43 -5.61 7.86
N LEU A 30 -1.25 -6.86 8.24
CA LEU A 30 -1.17 -7.95 7.28
C LEU A 30 -2.52 -8.17 6.58
N ARG A 31 -3.60 -8.13 7.34
CA ARG A 31 -4.95 -8.24 6.78
C ARG A 31 -5.23 -7.12 5.78
N GLU A 32 -4.86 -5.89 6.12
CA GLU A 32 -5.08 -4.74 5.25
C GLU A 32 -4.25 -4.81 3.97
N LEU A 33 -2.99 -5.23 4.06
CA LEU A 33 -2.13 -5.38 2.89
C LEU A 33 -2.58 -6.52 1.98
N ILE A 34 -3.03 -7.63 2.54
CA ILE A 34 -3.59 -8.75 1.77
C ILE A 34 -4.89 -8.31 1.09
N SER A 35 -5.74 -7.57 1.79
CA SER A 35 -6.97 -7.04 1.21
C SER A 35 -6.68 -6.12 0.01
N ASN A 36 -5.69 -5.24 0.14
CA ASN A 36 -5.28 -4.37 -0.96
C ASN A 36 -4.74 -5.17 -2.16
N ALA A 37 -3.97 -6.21 -1.89
CA ALA A 37 -3.47 -7.11 -2.94
C ALA A 37 -4.62 -7.84 -3.64
N SER A 38 -5.59 -8.32 -2.88
CA SER A 38 -6.78 -8.97 -3.42
C SER A 38 -7.59 -8.01 -4.30
N ASP A 39 -7.76 -6.77 -3.88
CA ASP A 39 -8.45 -5.75 -4.67
C ASP A 39 -7.72 -5.46 -5.98
N ALA A 40 -6.40 -5.41 -5.97
CA ALA A 40 -5.60 -5.21 -7.17
C ALA A 40 -5.77 -6.37 -8.16
N MET A 41 -5.86 -7.59 -7.65
CA MET A 41 -6.12 -8.76 -8.48
C MET A 41 -7.53 -8.74 -9.05
N ASP A 42 -8.52 -8.34 -8.28
CA ASP A 42 -9.89 -8.22 -8.76
C ASP A 42 -9.99 -7.18 -9.88
N LYS A 43 -9.32 -6.05 -9.74
CA LYS A 43 -9.27 -5.02 -10.78
C LYS A 43 -8.68 -5.55 -12.07
N LEU A 44 -7.60 -6.33 -11.98
CA LEU A 44 -7.00 -6.94 -13.15
C LEU A 44 -7.94 -7.97 -13.79
N TYR A 45 -8.61 -8.76 -12.96
CA TYR A 45 -9.57 -9.76 -13.44
C TYR A 45 -10.72 -9.10 -14.21
N PHE A 46 -11.30 -8.04 -13.67
CA PHE A 46 -12.35 -7.30 -14.36
C PHE A 46 -11.86 -6.67 -15.67
N LYS A 47 -10.66 -6.13 -15.66
CA LYS A 47 -10.04 -5.60 -16.88
C LYS A 47 -9.84 -6.71 -17.92
N SER A 48 -9.42 -7.89 -17.51
CA SER A 48 -9.22 -9.01 -18.42
C SER A 48 -10.51 -9.48 -19.04
N MET A 49 -11.62 -9.41 -18.34
CA MET A 49 -12.94 -9.75 -18.86
C MET A 49 -13.39 -8.79 -19.95
N SER A 50 -13.12 -7.50 -19.78
CA SER A 50 -13.54 -6.48 -20.75
C SER A 50 -12.58 -6.36 -21.95
N GLU A 51 -11.30 -6.62 -21.74
CA GLU A 51 -10.27 -6.45 -22.78
C GLU A 51 -9.75 -7.79 -23.36
N ASN A 52 -10.25 -8.91 -22.86
CA ASN A 52 -9.90 -10.25 -23.32
C ASN A 52 -8.38 -10.50 -23.33
N THR A 53 -7.73 -10.23 -22.20
CA THR A 53 -6.29 -10.36 -22.04
C THR A 53 -5.79 -11.79 -21.92
N GLY A 54 -6.70 -12.75 -21.69
CA GLY A 54 -6.33 -14.15 -21.45
C GLY A 54 -5.91 -14.47 -20.02
N ILE A 55 -5.88 -13.49 -19.14
CA ILE A 55 -5.53 -13.68 -17.72
C ILE A 55 -6.73 -14.29 -16.99
N THR A 56 -6.48 -15.34 -16.23
CA THR A 56 -7.52 -16.01 -15.42
C THR A 56 -7.20 -15.87 -13.93
N ARG A 57 -8.18 -16.15 -13.07
CA ARG A 57 -7.96 -16.13 -11.62
C ARG A 57 -6.89 -17.13 -11.18
N SER A 58 -6.73 -18.23 -11.88
CA SER A 58 -5.69 -19.21 -11.57
C SER A 58 -4.27 -18.69 -11.80
N ASP A 59 -4.13 -17.63 -12.60
CA ASP A 59 -2.83 -16.97 -12.84
C ASP A 59 -2.46 -15.99 -11.72
N MET A 60 -3.41 -15.66 -10.86
CA MET A 60 -3.26 -14.65 -9.82
C MET A 60 -2.76 -15.27 -8.52
N ALA A 61 -1.82 -14.62 -7.87
CA ALA A 61 -1.25 -15.10 -6.61
C ALA A 61 -0.81 -13.96 -5.70
N ILE A 62 -0.94 -14.20 -4.41
CA ILE A 62 -0.35 -13.37 -3.37
C ILE A 62 0.72 -14.22 -2.71
N THR A 63 1.95 -13.73 -2.70
CA THR A 63 3.08 -14.41 -2.08
C THR A 63 3.54 -13.62 -0.87
N ILE A 64 3.74 -14.31 0.25
CA ILE A 64 4.24 -13.70 1.48
C ILE A 64 5.52 -14.40 1.86
N GLU A 65 6.60 -13.63 1.97
CA GLU A 65 7.91 -14.13 2.37
C GLU A 65 8.37 -13.42 3.63
N ALA A 66 8.74 -14.20 4.63
CA ALA A 66 9.30 -13.68 5.86
C ALA A 66 10.78 -14.07 5.95
N ASN A 67 11.66 -13.07 6.01
CA ASN A 67 13.08 -13.27 6.19
C ASN A 67 13.48 -12.78 7.58
N LYS A 68 13.63 -13.72 8.49
CA LYS A 68 13.95 -13.43 9.89
C LYS A 68 15.33 -12.83 10.07
N ASP A 69 16.30 -13.29 9.29
CA ASP A 69 17.69 -12.85 9.40
C ASP A 69 17.84 -11.39 8.95
N ASP A 70 17.18 -11.01 7.86
CA ASP A 70 17.16 -9.64 7.37
C ASP A 70 16.07 -8.81 8.05
N ARG A 71 15.21 -9.41 8.83
CA ARG A 71 14.07 -8.78 9.49
C ARG A 71 13.16 -8.08 8.47
N LYS A 72 12.83 -8.80 7.41
CA LYS A 72 11.98 -8.31 6.32
C LYS A 72 10.75 -9.17 6.14
N LEU A 73 9.65 -8.53 5.81
CA LEU A 73 8.43 -9.19 5.36
C LEU A 73 8.11 -8.64 3.97
N ILE A 74 7.93 -9.54 3.00
CA ILE A 74 7.69 -9.17 1.61
C ILE A 74 6.35 -9.73 1.20
N ILE A 75 5.45 -8.87 0.73
CA ILE A 75 4.13 -9.23 0.24
C ILE A 75 4.06 -8.86 -1.23
N THR A 76 3.88 -9.85 -2.08
CA THR A 76 3.88 -9.68 -3.54
C THR A 76 2.55 -10.14 -4.12
N ASP A 77 1.95 -9.31 -4.98
CA ASP A 77 0.82 -9.70 -5.81
C ASP A 77 1.14 -9.49 -7.28
N ASN A 78 0.43 -10.21 -8.13
CA ASN A 78 0.50 -10.03 -9.58
C ASN A 78 -0.81 -9.43 -10.12
N GLY A 79 -1.37 -8.50 -9.37
CA GLY A 79 -2.57 -7.76 -9.75
C GLY A 79 -2.29 -6.66 -10.78
N ILE A 80 -3.15 -5.67 -10.81
CA ILE A 80 -3.11 -4.62 -11.83
C ILE A 80 -1.89 -3.69 -11.71
N GLY A 81 -1.30 -3.60 -10.51
CA GLY A 81 -0.18 -2.69 -10.26
C GLY A 81 -0.59 -1.22 -10.29
N MET A 82 0.40 -0.36 -10.16
CA MET A 82 0.20 1.09 -10.13
C MET A 82 1.23 1.80 -11.00
N THR A 83 0.80 2.88 -11.66
CA THR A 83 1.69 3.82 -12.34
C THR A 83 2.37 4.73 -11.31
N LYS A 84 3.33 5.53 -11.76
CA LYS A 84 3.98 6.53 -10.91
C LYS A 84 2.95 7.46 -10.27
N ASP A 85 2.03 7.99 -11.07
CA ASP A 85 1.00 8.92 -10.60
C ASP A 85 0.06 8.25 -9.60
N GLU A 86 -0.31 7.01 -9.85
CA GLU A 86 -1.15 6.24 -8.92
C GLU A 86 -0.43 5.97 -7.60
N LEU A 87 0.88 5.68 -7.62
CA LEU A 87 1.66 5.53 -6.41
C LEU A 87 1.65 6.83 -5.59
N GLU A 88 1.88 7.96 -6.24
CA GLU A 88 1.86 9.26 -5.58
C GLU A 88 0.48 9.59 -5.00
N ASN A 89 -0.59 9.34 -5.76
CA ASN A 89 -1.94 9.66 -5.34
C ASN A 89 -2.47 8.70 -4.28
N ASN A 90 -2.15 7.43 -4.38
CA ASN A 90 -2.69 6.41 -3.48
C ASN A 90 -1.87 6.25 -2.20
N LEU A 91 -0.57 6.41 -2.27
CA LEU A 91 0.33 6.22 -1.14
C LEU A 91 0.84 7.54 -0.55
N GLY A 92 0.93 8.59 -1.36
CA GLY A 92 1.38 9.90 -0.91
C GLY A 92 0.30 10.73 -0.24
N THR A 93 -0.96 10.30 -0.34
CA THR A 93 -2.09 11.01 0.26
C THR A 93 -3.11 10.03 0.82
N ILE A 94 -3.69 10.38 1.95
CA ILE A 94 -4.84 9.66 2.49
C ILE A 94 -6.10 10.35 1.94
N ALA A 95 -7.12 9.57 1.58
CA ALA A 95 -8.36 10.11 1.04
C ALA A 95 -8.90 11.23 1.95
N LYS A 96 -9.17 12.39 1.37
CA LYS A 96 -9.54 13.59 2.12
C LYS A 96 -10.78 13.39 2.99
N SER A 97 -11.79 12.71 2.46
CA SER A 97 -13.00 12.40 3.21
C SER A 97 -12.74 11.42 4.35
N GLY A 98 -11.84 10.46 4.13
CA GLY A 98 -11.42 9.50 5.15
C GLY A 98 -10.62 10.15 6.26
N SER A 99 -9.81 11.15 5.95
CA SER A 99 -8.97 11.85 6.94
C SER A 99 -9.78 12.49 8.06
N LEU A 100 -10.81 13.24 7.67
CA LEU A 100 -11.65 13.94 8.63
C LEU A 100 -12.48 12.96 9.47
N ALA A 101 -13.07 11.98 8.81
CA ALA A 101 -13.87 10.96 9.49
C ALA A 101 -13.00 10.14 10.46
N PHE A 102 -11.79 9.76 10.04
CA PHE A 102 -10.84 9.04 10.90
C PHE A 102 -10.54 9.84 12.17
N LYS A 103 -10.26 11.13 12.03
CA LYS A 103 -9.96 12.01 13.17
C LYS A 103 -11.12 12.10 14.14
N ASN A 104 -12.35 12.18 13.64
CA ASN A 104 -13.55 12.32 14.47
C ASN A 104 -13.93 11.01 15.16
N GLU A 105 -13.72 9.89 14.50
CA GLU A 105 -14.12 8.56 14.98
C GLU A 105 -13.04 7.89 15.84
N ASN A 106 -11.77 8.27 15.71
CA ASN A 106 -10.66 7.67 16.45
C ASN A 106 -10.79 7.76 17.96
N GLU A 107 -11.65 8.64 18.44
CA GLU A 107 -11.95 8.78 19.87
C GLU A 107 -13.08 7.86 20.34
N LYS A 108 -13.81 7.21 19.42
CA LYS A 108 -15.09 6.55 19.72
C LYS A 108 -15.18 5.07 19.35
N THR A 109 -14.30 4.54 18.49
CA THR A 109 -14.44 3.18 17.97
C THR A 109 -13.11 2.40 18.03
N GLU A 110 -13.22 1.08 17.88
CA GLU A 110 -12.04 0.23 17.81
C GLU A 110 -11.24 0.47 16.54
N ASP A 111 -9.93 0.44 16.66
CA ASP A 111 -8.96 0.78 15.62
C ASP A 111 -9.15 -0.02 14.32
N VAL A 112 -9.48 -1.29 14.45
CA VAL A 112 -9.65 -2.24 13.35
C VAL A 112 -10.69 -1.77 12.33
N ASN A 113 -11.84 -1.30 12.82
CA ASN A 113 -12.94 -0.86 11.95
C ASN A 113 -12.64 0.46 11.27
N ILE A 114 -11.92 1.34 11.95
CA ILE A 114 -11.57 2.66 11.43
C ILE A 114 -10.62 2.55 10.25
N ILE A 115 -9.56 1.74 10.39
CA ILE A 115 -8.52 1.60 9.36
C ILE A 115 -9.12 1.09 8.05
N GLY A 116 -9.89 0.00 8.10
CA GLY A 116 -10.50 -0.56 6.90
C GLY A 116 -11.58 0.33 6.30
N GLN A 117 -12.37 0.98 7.15
CA GLN A 117 -13.51 1.80 6.73
C GLN A 117 -13.11 3.06 5.97
N PHE A 118 -11.98 3.69 6.35
CA PHE A 118 -11.60 4.99 5.80
C PHE A 118 -10.45 4.93 4.79
N GLY A 119 -10.09 3.74 4.32
CA GLY A 119 -9.11 3.59 3.26
C GLY A 119 -7.69 3.95 3.65
N VAL A 120 -7.36 3.88 4.93
CA VAL A 120 -6.03 4.18 5.44
C VAL A 120 -5.24 2.90 5.75
N GLY A 121 -5.73 1.76 5.30
CA GLY A 121 -5.19 0.45 5.64
C GLY A 121 -3.72 0.26 5.28
N PHE A 122 -3.29 0.80 4.14
CA PHE A 122 -1.88 0.72 3.74
C PHE A 122 -0.95 1.26 4.82
N TYR A 123 -1.32 2.38 5.44
CA TYR A 123 -0.47 3.04 6.43
C TYR A 123 -0.33 2.25 7.72
N SER A 124 -1.15 1.22 7.94
CA SER A 124 -1.00 0.31 9.08
C SER A 124 0.36 -0.40 9.07
N ALA A 125 1.02 -0.50 7.91
CA ALA A 125 2.36 -1.06 7.79
C ALA A 125 3.38 -0.30 8.65
N PHE A 126 3.19 1.01 8.85
CA PHE A 126 4.09 1.81 9.68
C PHE A 126 3.97 1.51 11.19
N MET A 127 2.96 0.77 11.61
CA MET A 127 2.87 0.30 12.99
C MET A 127 3.91 -0.78 13.32
N VAL A 128 4.39 -1.49 12.29
CA VAL A 128 5.30 -2.64 12.46
C VAL A 128 6.64 -2.48 11.75
N ALA A 129 6.74 -1.56 10.79
CA ALA A 129 7.95 -1.39 9.98
C ALA A 129 8.53 0.00 10.16
N LYS A 130 9.86 0.09 10.23
CA LYS A 130 10.58 1.36 10.22
C LYS A 130 10.57 2.02 8.85
N LYS A 131 10.55 1.19 7.82
CA LYS A 131 10.63 1.62 6.44
C LYS A 131 9.70 0.76 5.62
N VAL A 132 8.93 1.40 4.76
CA VAL A 132 8.02 0.71 3.84
C VAL A 132 8.46 1.01 2.42
N THR A 133 8.73 -0.03 1.65
CA THR A 133 9.12 0.07 0.24
C THR A 133 8.03 -0.59 -0.60
N VAL A 134 7.55 0.10 -1.62
CA VAL A 134 6.55 -0.42 -2.56
C VAL A 134 7.12 -0.33 -3.96
N ILE A 135 7.25 -1.48 -4.62
CA ILE A 135 7.69 -1.56 -6.02
C ILE A 135 6.48 -2.03 -6.83
N SER A 136 6.07 -1.24 -7.79
CA SER A 136 4.87 -1.54 -8.57
C SER A 136 5.08 -1.28 -10.06
N LYS A 137 4.49 -2.15 -10.85
CA LYS A 137 4.45 -2.03 -12.30
C LYS A 137 3.01 -2.23 -12.75
N ALA A 138 2.44 -1.22 -13.36
CA ALA A 138 1.08 -1.30 -13.87
C ALA A 138 0.98 -2.28 -15.03
N TYR A 139 -0.15 -2.99 -15.12
CA TYR A 139 -0.41 -3.88 -16.23
C TYR A 139 -0.34 -3.11 -17.56
N GLY A 140 0.47 -3.59 -18.48
CA GLY A 140 0.68 -2.94 -19.79
C GLY A 140 1.71 -1.81 -19.80
N ALA A 141 2.30 -1.48 -18.66
CA ALA A 141 3.32 -0.44 -18.57
C ALA A 141 4.72 -1.01 -18.87
N ASP A 142 5.61 -0.15 -19.38
CA ASP A 142 6.99 -0.53 -19.67
C ASP A 142 7.93 -0.34 -18.48
N SER A 143 7.56 0.51 -17.53
CA SER A 143 8.40 0.88 -16.40
C SER A 143 7.74 0.56 -15.07
N ALA A 144 8.55 0.17 -14.10
CA ALA A 144 8.16 0.03 -12.71
C ALA A 144 8.69 1.20 -11.90
N TYR A 145 8.07 1.46 -10.76
CA TYR A 145 8.47 2.55 -9.86
C TYR A 145 8.54 2.04 -8.44
N MET A 146 9.44 2.65 -7.67
CA MET A 146 9.64 2.36 -6.27
C MET A 146 9.23 3.59 -5.43
N TRP A 147 8.31 3.37 -4.52
CA TRP A 147 7.90 4.33 -3.50
C TRP A 147 8.47 3.86 -2.18
N GLU A 148 9.06 4.77 -1.42
CA GLU A 148 9.72 4.41 -0.17
C GLU A 148 9.57 5.50 0.87
N SER A 149 9.26 5.11 2.11
CA SER A 149 9.10 6.05 3.21
C SER A 149 9.52 5.44 4.54
N GLU A 150 10.11 6.27 5.39
CA GLU A 150 10.41 5.92 6.78
C GLU A 150 9.39 6.53 7.76
N GLY A 151 8.36 7.18 7.24
CA GLY A 151 7.27 7.74 8.03
C GLY A 151 6.94 9.17 7.67
N VAL A 152 6.78 10.02 8.69
CA VAL A 152 6.20 11.36 8.54
C VAL A 152 7.04 12.37 7.78
N ASP A 153 8.33 12.09 7.59
CA ASP A 153 9.24 13.02 6.91
C ASP A 153 9.06 13.05 5.39
N GLY A 154 8.15 12.25 4.87
CA GLY A 154 7.87 12.21 3.46
C GLY A 154 8.19 10.87 2.82
N TYR A 155 8.27 10.87 1.51
CA TYR A 155 8.57 9.67 0.73
C TYR A 155 9.45 10.02 -0.46
N THR A 156 10.10 9.00 -1.01
CA THR A 156 10.82 9.12 -2.27
C THR A 156 10.13 8.25 -3.32
N ILE A 157 10.20 8.68 -4.58
CA ILE A 157 9.73 7.89 -5.70
C ILE A 157 10.79 7.89 -6.79
N SER A 158 11.07 6.73 -7.36
CA SER A 158 12.10 6.56 -8.39
C SER A 158 11.71 5.43 -9.32
N GLU A 159 12.31 5.41 -10.51
CA GLU A 159 12.16 4.31 -11.43
C GLU A 159 12.84 3.06 -10.87
N ALA A 160 12.24 1.89 -11.09
CA ALA A 160 12.73 0.63 -10.56
C ALA A 160 12.62 -0.48 -11.61
N GLN A 161 13.23 -1.61 -11.31
CA GLN A 161 13.14 -2.80 -12.13
C GLN A 161 12.21 -3.81 -11.48
N LYS A 162 11.27 -4.33 -12.26
CA LYS A 162 10.36 -5.37 -11.81
C LYS A 162 9.94 -6.25 -12.97
N ASP A 163 10.06 -7.55 -12.81
CA ASP A 163 9.57 -8.52 -13.76
C ASP A 163 8.05 -8.67 -13.60
N GLY A 164 7.31 -8.43 -14.67
CA GLY A 164 5.86 -8.55 -14.65
C GLY A 164 5.14 -7.44 -13.89
N HIS A 165 3.82 -7.43 -14.06
CA HIS A 165 2.95 -6.46 -13.41
C HIS A 165 2.63 -6.86 -11.97
N GLY A 166 2.10 -5.90 -11.22
CA GLY A 166 1.68 -6.10 -9.83
C GLY A 166 2.47 -5.25 -8.86
N THR A 167 2.36 -5.57 -7.58
CA THR A 167 2.95 -4.77 -6.50
C THR A 167 3.69 -5.66 -5.51
N GLN A 168 4.86 -5.19 -5.09
CA GLN A 168 5.66 -5.83 -4.05
C GLN A 168 5.85 -4.83 -2.91
N ILE A 169 5.48 -5.24 -1.70
CA ILE A 169 5.61 -4.42 -0.49
C ILE A 169 6.67 -5.06 0.39
N ILE A 170 7.69 -4.29 0.75
CA ILE A 170 8.80 -4.73 1.60
C ILE A 170 8.74 -3.93 2.90
N LEU A 171 8.61 -4.66 4.01
CA LEU A 171 8.54 -4.08 5.35
C LEU A 171 9.79 -4.36 6.16
#